data_3e7babd7db999d388c4cf34c4678f716
#
_entry.id   3e7babd7db999d388c4cf34c4678f716
#
_cell.length_a   1.000
_cell.length_b   1.000
_cell.length_c   1.000
_cell.angle_alpha   90.00
_cell.angle_beta   90.00
_cell.angle_gamma   90.00
#
_symmetry.space_group_name_H-M   'P 1'
#
loop_
_entity.id
_entity.type
_entity.pdbx_description
1 polymer ?
#
loop_
_entity_poly.entity_id
_entity_poly.type
_entity_poly.pdbx_seq_one_letter_code
_entity_poly.pdbx_strand_id
1 'polypeptide(L)'
;MSRTEELIAKAQQGDREASEALVEENSGLIWSVARRFLGRGTEADDLYQLGCLGFLKAVEGFDLSYGTQFSTYAVPKIAGEIRRFLRDDGAVKVSRSLKEQA
;
A
#
# COMPACT_ATOMS: atom_id res chain seq x y z
N MET A 1 -6.38 8.09 -22.51
CA MET A 1 -5.95 7.55 -21.22
C MET A 1 -4.45 7.51 -21.11
N SER A 2 -3.94 7.80 -19.96
CA SER A 2 -2.51 7.64 -19.71
C SER A 2 -2.16 6.17 -19.55
N ARG A 3 -0.86 5.87 -19.60
CA ARG A 3 -0.40 4.50 -19.38
C ARG A 3 -0.84 4.00 -18.00
N THR A 4 -0.73 4.86 -16.98
CA THR A 4 -1.14 4.48 -15.64
C THR A 4 -2.62 4.11 -15.61
N GLU A 5 -3.46 4.92 -16.25
CA GLU A 5 -4.88 4.64 -16.27
C GLU A 5 -5.21 3.37 -17.02
N GLU A 6 -4.49 3.10 -18.09
CA GLU A 6 -4.70 1.86 -18.84
C GLU A 6 -4.34 0.65 -18.00
N LEU A 7 -3.23 0.75 -17.26
CA LEU A 7 -2.81 -0.36 -16.39
C LEU A 7 -3.82 -0.56 -15.25
N ILE A 8 -4.34 0.54 -14.71
CA ILE A 8 -5.34 0.44 -13.64
C ILE A 8 -6.59 -0.27 -14.16
N ALA A 9 -7.03 0.10 -15.36
CA ALA A 9 -8.22 -0.54 -15.94
C ALA A 9 -8.01 -2.03 -16.11
N LYS A 10 -6.85 -2.42 -16.59
CA LYS A 10 -6.54 -3.84 -16.77
C LYS A 10 -6.46 -4.57 -15.43
N ALA A 11 -5.81 -3.94 -14.45
CA ALA A 11 -5.67 -4.54 -13.13
C ALA A 11 -7.04 -4.75 -12.49
N GLN A 12 -7.95 -3.80 -12.68
CA GLN A 12 -9.31 -3.93 -12.14
C GLN A 12 -10.07 -5.08 -12.77
N GLN A 13 -9.64 -5.51 -13.95
CA GLN A 13 -10.24 -6.66 -14.61
C GLN A 13 -9.56 -7.98 -14.25
N GLY A 14 -8.58 -7.92 -13.38
CA GLY A 14 -7.91 -9.13 -12.93
C GLY A 14 -6.57 -9.42 -13.60
N ASP A 15 -6.04 -8.47 -14.37
CA ASP A 15 -4.77 -8.65 -15.05
C ASP A 15 -3.64 -8.47 -14.03
N ARG A 16 -3.02 -9.59 -13.66
CA ARG A 16 -1.98 -9.58 -12.64
C ARG A 16 -0.72 -8.87 -13.12
N GLU A 17 -0.40 -9.00 -14.40
CA GLU A 17 0.78 -8.33 -14.95
C GLU A 17 0.63 -6.82 -14.86
N ALA A 18 -0.57 -6.33 -15.10
CA ALA A 18 -0.82 -4.90 -14.98
C ALA A 18 -0.64 -4.42 -13.55
N SER A 19 -1.11 -5.22 -12.58
CA SER A 19 -0.91 -4.89 -11.16
C SER A 19 0.57 -4.84 -10.81
N GLU A 20 1.32 -5.82 -11.27
CA GLU A 20 2.75 -5.86 -10.98
C GLU A 20 3.49 -4.69 -11.62
N ALA A 21 3.12 -4.35 -12.84
CA ALA A 21 3.74 -3.21 -13.51
C ALA A 21 3.45 -1.91 -12.75
N LEU A 22 2.23 -1.77 -12.26
CA LEU A 22 1.87 -0.57 -11.49
C LEU A 22 2.70 -0.47 -10.23
N VAL A 23 2.87 -1.56 -9.50
CA VAL A 23 3.68 -1.55 -8.29
C VAL A 23 5.12 -1.17 -8.61
N GLU A 24 5.68 -1.77 -9.65
CA GLU A 24 7.06 -1.49 -10.05
C GLU A 24 7.24 -0.04 -10.43
N GLU A 25 6.33 0.47 -11.25
CA GLU A 25 6.48 1.85 -11.74
C GLU A 25 6.21 2.88 -10.66
N ASN A 26 5.54 2.48 -9.60
CA ASN A 26 5.20 3.38 -8.50
C ASN A 26 5.90 3.01 -7.19
N SER A 27 6.97 2.22 -7.27
CA SER A 27 7.69 1.80 -6.07
C SER A 27 8.22 3.00 -5.29
N GLY A 28 8.67 4.04 -5.98
CA GLY A 28 9.13 5.24 -5.30
C GLY A 28 8.03 5.91 -4.50
N LEU A 29 6.82 5.95 -5.04
CA LEU A 29 5.69 6.51 -4.34
C LEU A 29 5.38 5.69 -3.08
N ILE A 30 5.36 4.36 -3.23
CA ILE A 30 5.08 3.49 -2.09
C ILE A 30 6.13 3.68 -1.01
N TRP A 31 7.41 3.73 -1.39
CA TRP A 31 8.49 3.94 -0.43
C TRP A 31 8.39 5.30 0.24
N SER A 32 8.01 6.34 -0.51
CA SER A 32 7.91 7.67 0.07
C SER A 32 6.88 7.73 1.19
N VAL A 33 5.83 6.93 1.09
CA VAL A 33 4.83 6.85 2.14
C VAL A 33 5.31 5.93 3.27
N ALA A 34 5.85 4.77 2.90
CA ALA A 34 6.28 3.79 3.90
C ALA A 34 7.36 4.35 4.82
N ARG A 35 8.25 5.18 4.29
CA ARG A 35 9.33 5.74 5.09
C ARG A 35 8.86 6.61 6.23
N ARG A 36 7.65 7.16 6.13
CA ARG A 36 7.12 7.99 7.20
C ARG A 36 6.89 7.19 8.48
N PHE A 37 6.86 5.88 8.38
CA PHE A 37 6.54 5.02 9.52
C PHE A 37 7.74 4.27 10.05
N LEU A 38 8.93 4.60 9.56
CA LEU A 38 10.14 3.98 10.09
C LEU A 38 10.34 4.38 11.56
N GLY A 39 10.97 3.49 12.31
CA GLY A 39 11.24 3.77 13.72
C GLY A 39 10.11 3.42 14.65
N ARG A 40 9.09 2.74 14.16
CA ARG A 40 7.94 2.36 14.97
C ARG A 40 7.90 0.88 15.31
N GLY A 41 9.06 0.23 15.24
CA GLY A 41 9.14 -1.17 15.60
C GLY A 41 8.88 -2.14 14.48
N THR A 42 8.60 -1.66 13.29
CA THR A 42 8.38 -2.50 12.13
C THR A 42 9.50 -2.26 11.13
N GLU A 43 9.98 -3.32 10.52
CA GLU A 43 11.09 -3.21 9.58
C GLU A 43 10.66 -2.56 8.28
N ALA A 44 11.62 -1.95 7.60
CA ALA A 44 11.35 -1.23 6.36
C ALA A 44 10.71 -2.13 5.32
N ASP A 45 11.17 -3.38 5.20
CA ASP A 45 10.63 -4.30 4.23
C ASP A 45 9.15 -4.59 4.50
N ASP A 46 8.80 -4.75 5.76
CA ASP A 46 7.41 -5.00 6.12
C ASP A 46 6.55 -3.79 5.82
N LEU A 47 7.08 -2.61 6.08
CA LEU A 47 6.35 -1.38 5.76
C LEU A 47 6.10 -1.26 4.26
N TYR A 48 7.10 -1.61 3.47
CA TYR A 48 6.95 -1.58 2.02
C TYR A 48 5.88 -2.57 1.56
N GLN A 49 5.88 -3.78 2.14
CA GLN A 49 4.87 -4.78 1.80
C GLN A 49 3.47 -4.29 2.11
N LEU A 50 3.31 -3.68 3.28
CA LEU A 50 2.03 -3.10 3.65
C LEU A 50 1.64 -1.96 2.72
N GLY A 51 2.64 -1.18 2.31
CA GLY A 51 2.41 -0.11 1.36
C GLY A 51 1.93 -0.64 0.03
N CYS A 52 2.53 -1.74 -0.44
CA CYS A 52 2.10 -2.37 -1.67
C CYS A 52 0.66 -2.86 -1.56
N LEU A 53 0.30 -3.44 -0.43
CA LEU A 53 -1.07 -3.89 -0.23
C LEU A 53 -2.05 -2.71 -0.30
N GLY A 54 -1.72 -1.62 0.37
CA GLY A 54 -2.56 -0.42 0.30
C GLY A 54 -2.63 0.14 -1.10
N PHE A 55 -1.51 0.10 -1.82
CA PHE A 55 -1.46 0.56 -3.19
C PHE A 55 -2.38 -0.27 -4.09
N LEU A 56 -2.34 -1.59 -3.94
CA LEU A 56 -3.20 -2.46 -4.75
C LEU A 56 -4.67 -2.28 -4.42
N LYS A 57 -4.98 -2.05 -3.15
CA LYS A 57 -6.36 -1.72 -2.77
C LYS A 57 -6.81 -0.42 -3.42
N ALA A 58 -5.89 0.54 -3.52
CA ALA A 58 -6.20 1.80 -4.19
C ALA A 58 -6.45 1.58 -5.67
N VAL A 59 -5.65 0.70 -6.31
CA VAL A 59 -5.86 0.39 -7.71
C VAL A 59 -7.26 -0.17 -7.94
N GLU A 60 -7.68 -1.08 -7.09
CA GLU A 60 -8.97 -1.73 -7.24
C GLU A 60 -10.14 -0.79 -6.99
N GLY A 61 -9.95 0.18 -6.10
CA GLY A 61 -11.02 1.07 -5.73
C GLY A 61 -11.05 2.39 -6.47
N PHE A 62 -10.08 2.63 -7.33
CA PHE A 62 -9.98 3.92 -8.01
C PHE A 62 -11.04 4.06 -9.09
N ASP A 63 -11.71 5.20 -9.10
CA ASP A 63 -12.73 5.48 -10.10
C ASP A 63 -12.12 6.30 -11.23
N LEU A 64 -11.93 5.64 -12.37
CA LEU A 64 -11.28 6.26 -13.51
C LEU A 64 -12.08 7.40 -14.10
N SER A 65 -13.35 7.49 -13.79
CA SER A 65 -14.20 8.56 -14.33
C SER A 65 -14.09 9.86 -13.55
N TYR A 66 -13.39 9.86 -12.42
CA TYR A 66 -13.35 11.05 -11.56
C TYR A 66 -12.42 12.15 -12.02
N GLY A 67 -11.47 11.89 -12.86
CA GLY A 67 -10.54 12.91 -13.28
C GLY A 67 -9.48 13.30 -12.24
N THR A 68 -9.50 12.68 -11.08
CA THR A 68 -8.49 12.91 -10.06
C THR A 68 -7.25 12.07 -10.40
N GLN A 69 -6.08 12.59 -10.08
CA GLN A 69 -4.86 11.81 -10.29
C GLN A 69 -4.82 10.64 -9.34
N PHE A 70 -4.37 9.50 -9.87
CA PHE A 70 -4.33 8.29 -9.07
C PHE A 70 -3.42 8.44 -7.84
N SER A 71 -2.28 9.12 -8.00
CA SER A 71 -1.36 9.27 -6.88
C SER A 71 -2.01 9.99 -5.70
N THR A 72 -2.85 11.00 -6.00
CA THR A 72 -3.56 11.72 -4.96
C THR A 72 -4.50 10.80 -4.18
N TYR A 73 -5.09 9.85 -4.87
CA TYR A 73 -5.98 8.88 -4.24
C TYR A 73 -5.20 7.79 -3.51
N ALA A 74 -4.06 7.38 -4.08
CA ALA A 74 -3.32 6.23 -3.56
C ALA A 74 -2.58 6.54 -2.25
N VAL A 75 -2.02 7.74 -2.12
CA VAL A 75 -1.20 8.06 -0.95
C VAL A 75 -1.95 7.83 0.37
N PRO A 76 -3.16 8.39 0.56
CA PRO A 76 -3.86 8.12 1.82
C PRO A 76 -4.26 6.67 1.99
N LYS A 77 -4.49 5.93 0.90
CA LYS A 77 -4.79 4.51 1.02
C LYS A 77 -3.60 3.72 1.49
N ILE A 78 -2.42 4.03 0.95
CA ILE A 78 -1.19 3.38 1.38
C ILE A 78 -0.93 3.68 2.85
N ALA A 79 -0.99 4.95 3.22
CA ALA A 79 -0.74 5.35 4.60
C ALA A 79 -1.76 4.74 5.55
N GLY A 80 -3.02 4.68 5.13
CA GLY A 80 -4.07 4.11 5.95
C GLY A 80 -3.86 2.64 6.23
N GLU A 81 -3.39 1.90 5.24
CA GLU A 81 -3.13 0.48 5.42
C GLU A 81 -2.01 0.27 6.43
N ILE A 82 -0.94 1.06 6.31
CA ILE A 82 0.19 0.94 7.24
C ILE A 82 -0.25 1.34 8.65
N ARG A 83 -0.97 2.45 8.79
CA ARG A 83 -1.43 2.91 10.10
C ARG A 83 -2.32 1.89 10.77
N ARG A 84 -3.20 1.26 10.00
CA ARG A 84 -4.07 0.24 10.57
C ARG A 84 -3.27 -0.92 11.12
N PHE A 85 -2.28 -1.37 10.37
CA PHE A 85 -1.42 -2.46 10.82
C PHE A 85 -0.69 -2.09 12.11
N LEU A 86 -0.11 -0.89 12.14
CA LEU A 86 0.65 -0.47 13.32
C LEU A 86 -0.24 -0.34 14.55
N ARG A 87 -1.46 0.16 14.36
CA ARG A 87 -2.37 0.32 15.47
C ARG A 87 -2.83 -1.02 16.02
N ASP A 88 -3.20 -1.93 15.12
CA ASP A 88 -3.80 -3.19 15.55
C ASP A 88 -2.74 -4.21 15.92
N ASP A 89 -1.80 -4.46 15.03
CA ASP A 89 -0.78 -5.48 15.25
C ASP A 89 0.28 -5.04 16.23
N GLY A 90 0.62 -3.77 16.21
CA GLY A 90 1.61 -3.26 17.13
C GLY A 90 1.19 -3.51 18.55
N ALA A 91 -0.07 -3.27 18.83
CA ALA A 91 -0.59 -3.51 20.19
C ALA A 91 -0.58 -4.98 20.52
N VAL A 92 -0.93 -5.82 19.56
CA VAL A 92 -0.93 -7.26 19.79
C VAL A 92 0.47 -7.76 20.04
N LYS A 93 1.44 -7.28 19.28
CA LYS A 93 2.81 -7.69 19.48
C LYS A 93 3.32 -7.36 20.86
N VAL A 94 2.96 -6.21 21.34
CA VAL A 94 3.38 -5.83 22.68
C VAL A 94 2.87 -6.82 23.70
N SER A 95 1.65 -7.25 23.53
CA SER A 95 1.08 -8.18 24.48
C SER A 95 1.69 -9.55 24.35
N ARG A 96 2.21 -9.90 23.22
CA ARG A 96 2.67 -11.21 23.02
C ARG A 96 4.05 -11.45 23.25
N SER A 97 4.44 -10.90 23.30
CA SER A 97 5.68 -11.41 23.40
C SER A 97 6.00 -11.96 24.54
N LEU A 98 5.04 -12.00 24.51
CA LEU A 98 5.29 -12.47 25.16
C LEU A 98 5.27 -13.53 25.16
N LYS A 99 4.95 -13.82 24.65
CA LYS A 99 5.11 -14.62 24.60
C LYS A 99 5.60 -15.30 24.30
N GLU A 100 5.56 -14.94 24.01
CA GLU A 100 6.08 -15.36 23.89
C GLU A 100 6.45 -15.94 23.94
N GLN A 101 6.19 -15.80 23.96
CA GLN A 101 6.57 -16.11 24.10
C GLN A 101 6.64 -16.52 24.22
N ALA A 102 6.18 -16.43 24.16
CA ALA A 102 6.35 -16.52 24.37
C ALA A 102 6.31 -16.73 24.61
#